data_82be3f585836602d5173f7d8cff701a6
#
_entry.id   82be3f585836602d5173f7d8cff701a6
#
_cell.length_a   1.000
_cell.length_b   1.000
_cell.length_c   1.000
_cell.angle_alpha   90.00
_cell.angle_beta   90.00
_cell.angle_gamma   90.00
#
_symmetry.space_group_name_H-M   'P 1'
#
loop_
_entity.id
_entity.type
_entity.pdbx_description
1 polymer ?
#
loop_
_entity_poly.entity_id
_entity_poly.type
_entity_poly.pdbx_seq_one_letter_code
_entity_poly.pdbx_strand_id
1 'polypeptide(L)'
;RFKMFSTHKSDKASSTPKLLDTSVIIDGRIKELCNTGFIEGPLMVPLFVLNELQIISDSADATKRNRGRRGLDILKDMQDANKVAIEVVEDDYDDLTEVDSKLMRLALDKQWKLMTNDFNLNKVARVQGIEVLNLNELANVLKPALIAGEWIRVQVMKEGKEVHQGVAYLDDGTMIVVEDGKPYVGQNVEVMVTSILQTSAGRMIFARVDGGQNGQGN
;
A
#
# COMPACT_ATOMS: atom_id res chain seq x y z
N ARG A 1 30.66 11.59 27.68
CA ARG A 1 31.05 10.17 27.87
C ARG A 1 29.91 9.31 27.34
N PHE A 2 30.01 8.90 26.07
CA PHE A 2 29.07 7.93 25.47
C PHE A 2 29.37 6.56 26.09
N LYS A 3 28.36 5.92 26.69
CA LYS A 3 28.46 4.50 27.08
C LYS A 3 28.43 3.67 25.80
N MET A 4 29.54 2.95 25.54
CA MET A 4 29.57 1.90 24.55
C MET A 4 28.56 0.82 24.92
N PHE A 5 27.59 0.60 24.06
CA PHE A 5 26.69 -0.53 24.18
C PHE A 5 27.51 -1.80 23.88
N SER A 6 27.48 -2.69 24.85
CA SER A 6 28.04 -4.03 24.75
C SER A 6 27.39 -4.75 23.56
N THR A 7 28.19 -5.19 22.60
CA THR A 7 27.76 -6.07 21.52
C THR A 7 27.35 -7.43 22.11
N HIS A 8 26.06 -7.58 22.40
CA HIS A 8 25.49 -8.91 22.41
C HIS A 8 25.61 -9.46 20.98
N LYS A 9 26.31 -10.60 20.84
CA LYS A 9 26.14 -11.48 19.70
C LYS A 9 24.64 -11.76 19.61
N SER A 10 23.94 -11.05 18.74
CA SER A 10 22.59 -11.44 18.36
C SER A 10 22.73 -12.74 17.61
N ASP A 11 22.21 -13.83 18.18
CA ASP A 11 21.67 -14.90 17.36
C ASP A 11 20.86 -14.20 16.27
N LYS A 12 21.15 -14.50 15.00
CA LYS A 12 20.37 -14.00 13.87
C LYS A 12 18.93 -14.40 14.16
N ALA A 13 18.14 -13.45 14.70
CA ALA A 13 16.72 -13.65 14.81
C ALA A 13 16.23 -13.89 13.38
N SER A 14 15.93 -15.14 13.07
CA SER A 14 15.37 -15.53 11.79
C SER A 14 14.12 -14.71 11.61
N SER A 15 14.07 -13.86 10.60
CA SER A 15 12.87 -13.04 10.35
C SER A 15 11.70 -13.99 10.09
N THR A 16 10.55 -13.70 10.70
CA THR A 16 9.34 -14.53 10.53
C THR A 16 8.99 -14.68 9.05
N PRO A 17 8.81 -15.91 8.56
CA PRO A 17 8.40 -16.16 7.19
C PRO A 17 7.12 -15.44 6.82
N LYS A 18 7.01 -15.02 5.57
CA LYS A 18 5.88 -14.26 5.03
C LYS A 18 5.24 -15.03 3.89
N LEU A 19 3.99 -15.42 4.11
CA LEU A 19 3.19 -16.17 3.15
C LEU A 19 2.63 -15.21 2.12
N LEU A 20 2.87 -15.44 0.83
CA LEU A 20 2.42 -14.58 -0.25
C LEU A 20 1.07 -15.03 -0.81
N ASP A 21 0.13 -14.10 -0.85
CA ASP A 21 -1.11 -14.23 -1.60
C ASP A 21 -0.92 -13.82 -3.07
N THR A 22 -1.72 -14.38 -3.96
CA THR A 22 -1.78 -14.10 -5.39
C THR A 22 -1.89 -12.60 -5.68
N SER A 23 -2.68 -11.87 -4.89
CA SER A 23 -2.88 -10.42 -5.06
C SER A 23 -1.60 -9.60 -4.91
N VAL A 24 -0.73 -9.97 -3.97
CA VAL A 24 0.56 -9.30 -3.75
C VAL A 24 1.54 -9.59 -4.87
N ILE A 25 1.55 -10.83 -5.35
CA ILE A 25 2.43 -11.26 -6.44
C ILE A 25 2.06 -10.53 -7.74
N ILE A 26 0.77 -10.51 -8.09
CA ILE A 26 0.27 -9.82 -9.30
C ILE A 26 0.49 -8.32 -9.23
N ASP A 27 0.36 -7.71 -8.05
CA ASP A 27 0.62 -6.28 -7.83
C ASP A 27 2.06 -5.92 -8.19
N GLY A 28 3.03 -6.71 -7.76
CA GLY A 28 4.43 -6.63 -8.13
C GLY A 28 5.28 -5.66 -7.30
N ARG A 29 4.70 -4.79 -6.50
CA ARG A 29 5.46 -3.88 -5.61
C ARG A 29 6.34 -4.62 -4.63
N ILE A 30 5.99 -5.86 -4.29
CA ILE A 30 6.80 -6.71 -3.42
C ILE A 30 8.23 -6.88 -3.92
N LYS A 31 8.44 -6.99 -5.25
CA LYS A 31 9.76 -7.09 -5.86
C LYS A 31 10.63 -5.87 -5.50
N GLU A 32 10.07 -4.68 -5.69
CA GLU A 32 10.80 -3.44 -5.40
C GLU A 32 11.07 -3.28 -3.90
N LEU A 33 10.11 -3.63 -3.04
CA LEU A 33 10.29 -3.59 -1.59
C LEU A 33 11.41 -4.53 -1.12
N CYS A 34 11.53 -5.73 -1.71
CA CYS A 34 12.64 -6.63 -1.44
C CYS A 34 13.98 -6.02 -1.88
N ASN A 35 14.01 -5.30 -3.00
CA ASN A 35 15.22 -4.64 -3.48
C ASN A 35 15.70 -3.51 -2.56
N THR A 36 14.78 -2.84 -1.85
CA THR A 36 15.11 -1.77 -0.89
C THR A 36 15.67 -2.30 0.43
N GLY A 37 15.47 -3.58 0.74
CA GLY A 37 15.85 -4.17 2.02
C GLY A 37 14.84 -3.96 3.16
N PHE A 38 13.69 -3.32 2.92
CA PHE A 38 12.63 -3.19 3.92
C PHE A 38 11.91 -4.51 4.23
N ILE A 39 11.88 -5.41 3.27
CA ILE A 39 11.32 -6.75 3.45
C ILE A 39 12.46 -7.74 3.57
N GLU A 40 12.56 -8.35 4.75
CA GLU A 40 13.46 -9.45 5.00
C GLU A 40 12.73 -10.79 4.86
N GLY A 41 13.40 -11.77 4.22
CA GLY A 41 12.83 -13.08 3.92
C GLY A 41 12.73 -14.01 5.13
N PRO A 42 12.35 -15.27 4.93
CA PRO A 42 11.95 -15.84 3.65
C PRO A 42 10.52 -15.49 3.25
N LEU A 43 10.28 -15.47 1.93
CA LEU A 43 8.96 -15.37 1.34
C LEU A 43 8.47 -16.76 0.94
N MET A 44 7.33 -17.17 1.46
CA MET A 44 6.78 -18.50 1.28
C MET A 44 5.67 -18.43 0.23
N VAL A 45 5.79 -19.21 -0.82
CA VAL A 45 4.81 -19.29 -1.93
C VAL A 45 4.22 -20.68 -1.96
N PRO A 46 2.98 -20.89 -1.47
CA PRO A 46 2.35 -22.19 -1.53
C PRO A 46 2.13 -22.68 -2.96
N LEU A 47 2.22 -23.97 -3.17
CA LEU A 47 1.98 -24.58 -4.46
C LEU A 47 0.56 -24.29 -4.98
N PHE A 48 -0.44 -24.23 -4.10
CA PHE A 48 -1.81 -23.88 -4.47
C PHE A 48 -1.94 -22.41 -4.93
N VAL A 49 -1.10 -21.49 -4.45
CA VAL A 49 -1.01 -20.10 -4.97
C VAL A 49 -0.38 -20.08 -6.35
N LEU A 50 0.68 -20.86 -6.58
CA LEU A 50 1.27 -20.99 -7.93
C LEU A 50 0.27 -21.57 -8.92
N ASN A 51 -0.50 -22.58 -8.51
CA ASN A 51 -1.55 -23.19 -9.32
C ASN A 51 -2.64 -22.16 -9.66
N GLU A 52 -3.05 -21.33 -8.71
CA GLU A 52 -3.99 -20.23 -8.95
C GLU A 52 -3.45 -19.23 -9.97
N LEU A 53 -2.20 -18.80 -9.82
CA LEU A 53 -1.55 -17.92 -10.81
C LEU A 53 -1.53 -18.55 -12.22
N GLN A 54 -1.27 -19.84 -12.30
CA GLN A 54 -1.30 -20.57 -13.57
C GLN A 54 -2.70 -20.59 -14.18
N ILE A 55 -3.73 -20.91 -13.38
CA ILE A 55 -5.13 -20.86 -13.84
C ILE A 55 -5.49 -19.47 -14.36
N ILE A 56 -5.09 -18.42 -13.64
CA ILE A 56 -5.30 -17.04 -14.08
C ILE A 56 -4.56 -16.75 -15.38
N SER A 57 -3.32 -17.26 -15.55
CA SER A 57 -2.50 -17.07 -16.75
C SER A 57 -3.05 -17.80 -17.99
N ASP A 58 -3.86 -18.84 -17.79
CA ASP A 58 -4.49 -19.62 -18.84
C ASP A 58 -5.94 -19.17 -19.13
N SER A 59 -6.41 -18.12 -18.45
CA SER A 59 -7.76 -17.59 -18.60
C SER A 59 -8.06 -17.16 -20.04
N ALA A 60 -9.29 -17.40 -20.50
CA ALA A 60 -9.79 -16.90 -21.76
C ALA A 60 -9.87 -15.35 -21.79
N ASP A 61 -10.12 -14.73 -20.64
CA ASP A 61 -10.10 -13.28 -20.49
C ASP A 61 -8.66 -12.74 -20.59
N ALA A 62 -8.43 -11.84 -21.56
CA ALA A 62 -7.11 -11.29 -21.83
C ALA A 62 -6.52 -10.51 -20.65
N THR A 63 -7.36 -9.80 -19.90
CA THR A 63 -6.92 -9.01 -18.74
C THR A 63 -6.48 -9.91 -17.60
N LYS A 64 -7.28 -10.93 -17.28
CA LYS A 64 -6.92 -11.94 -16.27
C LYS A 64 -5.64 -12.68 -16.66
N ARG A 65 -5.58 -13.15 -17.91
CA ARG A 65 -4.40 -13.85 -18.46
C ARG A 65 -3.13 -13.02 -18.31
N ASN A 66 -3.15 -11.74 -18.67
CA ASN A 66 -2.00 -10.86 -18.55
C ASN A 66 -1.58 -10.66 -17.10
N ARG A 67 -2.55 -10.55 -16.17
CA ARG A 67 -2.26 -10.45 -14.72
C ARG A 67 -1.59 -11.71 -14.19
N GLY A 68 -2.08 -12.90 -14.55
CA GLY A 68 -1.46 -14.17 -14.14
C GLY A 68 -0.03 -14.31 -14.66
N ARG A 69 0.20 -14.04 -15.95
CA ARG A 69 1.54 -14.07 -16.57
C ARG A 69 2.49 -13.10 -15.87
N ARG A 70 2.05 -11.86 -15.65
CA ARG A 70 2.83 -10.87 -14.91
C ARG A 70 3.24 -11.39 -13.52
N GLY A 71 2.33 -12.04 -12.78
CA GLY A 71 2.64 -12.60 -11.48
C GLY A 71 3.74 -13.66 -11.54
N LEU A 72 3.67 -14.57 -12.51
CA LEU A 72 4.71 -15.60 -12.71
C LEU A 72 6.06 -14.99 -13.11
N ASP A 73 6.06 -13.98 -13.99
CA ASP A 73 7.28 -13.25 -14.38
C ASP A 73 7.92 -12.55 -13.18
N ILE A 74 7.12 -11.91 -12.32
CA ILE A 74 7.60 -11.25 -11.10
C ILE A 74 8.26 -12.25 -10.15
N LEU A 75 7.64 -13.41 -9.91
CA LEU A 75 8.24 -14.44 -9.05
C LEU A 75 9.58 -14.92 -9.61
N LYS A 76 9.65 -15.16 -10.91
CA LYS A 76 10.89 -15.55 -11.59
C LYS A 76 11.97 -14.48 -11.41
N ASP A 77 11.64 -13.22 -11.69
CA ASP A 77 12.57 -12.10 -11.54
C ASP A 77 13.09 -11.97 -10.11
N MET A 78 12.21 -12.17 -9.11
CA MET A 78 12.59 -12.12 -7.70
C MET A 78 13.52 -13.28 -7.31
N GLN A 79 13.28 -14.48 -7.83
CA GLN A 79 14.17 -15.65 -7.64
C GLN A 79 15.54 -15.38 -8.28
N ASP A 80 15.56 -14.87 -9.50
CA ASP A 80 16.80 -14.57 -10.23
C ASP A 80 17.63 -13.47 -9.54
N ALA A 81 16.95 -12.46 -8.98
CA ALA A 81 17.58 -11.36 -8.25
C ALA A 81 18.19 -11.82 -6.90
N ASN A 82 17.69 -12.89 -6.31
CA ASN A 82 18.17 -13.52 -5.07
C ASN A 82 18.43 -12.53 -3.92
N LYS A 83 17.60 -11.48 -3.80
CA LYS A 83 17.71 -10.49 -2.72
C LYS A 83 17.08 -10.97 -1.41
N VAL A 84 16.01 -11.74 -1.54
CA VAL A 84 15.26 -12.35 -0.44
C VAL A 84 15.03 -13.82 -0.80
N ALA A 85 15.14 -14.71 0.16
CA ALA A 85 14.85 -16.13 -0.06
C ALA A 85 13.36 -16.31 -0.42
N ILE A 86 13.10 -17.01 -1.51
CA ILE A 86 11.75 -17.39 -1.94
C ILE A 86 11.67 -18.90 -1.93
N GLU A 87 10.78 -19.43 -1.13
CA GLU A 87 10.61 -20.86 -0.93
C GLU A 87 9.21 -21.29 -1.38
N VAL A 88 9.15 -22.35 -2.18
CA VAL A 88 7.88 -22.99 -2.55
C VAL A 88 7.49 -23.95 -1.45
N VAL A 89 6.24 -23.86 -1.00
CA VAL A 89 5.69 -24.68 0.09
C VAL A 89 4.69 -25.67 -0.48
N GLU A 90 4.87 -26.95 -0.18
CA GLU A 90 4.01 -28.03 -0.66
C GLU A 90 2.85 -28.35 0.29
N ASP A 91 2.83 -27.73 1.50
CA ASP A 91 1.71 -27.90 2.43
C ASP A 91 0.39 -27.51 1.76
N ASP A 92 -0.59 -28.38 1.81
CA ASP A 92 -1.93 -28.20 1.27
C ASP A 92 -2.99 -28.80 2.24
N TYR A 93 -4.25 -28.48 2.00
CA TYR A 93 -5.37 -28.86 2.86
C TYR A 93 -6.50 -29.44 2.01
N ASP A 94 -6.64 -30.76 2.01
CA ASP A 94 -7.63 -31.47 1.20
C ASP A 94 -9.09 -31.18 1.61
N ASP A 95 -9.28 -30.74 2.86
CA ASP A 95 -10.58 -30.33 3.41
C ASP A 95 -10.98 -28.89 3.06
N LEU A 96 -10.11 -28.13 2.41
CA LEU A 96 -10.35 -26.74 2.00
C LEU A 96 -10.24 -26.62 0.49
N THR A 97 -11.20 -25.92 -0.13
CA THR A 97 -11.21 -25.67 -1.58
C THR A 97 -10.71 -24.27 -1.94
N GLU A 98 -11.05 -23.28 -1.12
CA GLU A 98 -10.74 -21.88 -1.36
C GLU A 98 -9.30 -21.56 -0.98
N VAL A 99 -8.56 -20.89 -1.88
CA VAL A 99 -7.15 -20.48 -1.67
C VAL A 99 -7.01 -19.61 -0.43
N ASP A 100 -7.93 -18.66 -0.22
CA ASP A 100 -7.93 -17.78 0.95
C ASP A 100 -8.01 -18.57 2.27
N SER A 101 -8.88 -19.59 2.32
CA SER A 101 -9.02 -20.45 3.49
C SER A 101 -7.76 -21.28 3.75
N LYS A 102 -7.12 -21.79 2.70
CA LYS A 102 -5.84 -22.51 2.79
C LYS A 102 -4.73 -21.59 3.29
N LEU A 103 -4.65 -20.34 2.76
CA LEU A 103 -3.67 -19.35 3.21
C LEU A 103 -3.82 -19.03 4.70
N MET A 104 -5.04 -18.79 5.17
CA MET A 104 -5.30 -18.51 6.58
C MET A 104 -4.91 -19.70 7.47
N ARG A 105 -5.28 -20.91 7.07
CA ARG A 105 -4.94 -22.12 7.81
C ARG A 105 -3.42 -22.32 7.90
N LEU A 106 -2.72 -22.18 6.78
CA LEU A 106 -1.27 -22.32 6.73
C LEU A 106 -0.55 -21.26 7.58
N ALA A 107 -1.03 -20.00 7.53
CA ALA A 107 -0.50 -18.93 8.36
C ALA A 107 -0.64 -19.21 9.85
N LEU A 108 -1.80 -19.75 10.28
CA LEU A 108 -2.05 -20.14 11.68
C LEU A 108 -1.20 -21.34 12.11
N ASP A 109 -1.17 -22.40 11.32
CA ASP A 109 -0.45 -23.64 11.65
C ASP A 109 1.06 -23.42 11.75
N LYS A 110 1.62 -22.59 10.89
CA LYS A 110 3.07 -22.28 10.85
C LYS A 110 3.45 -21.02 11.64
N GLN A 111 2.48 -20.26 12.13
CA GLN A 111 2.70 -18.94 12.76
C GLN A 111 3.46 -17.97 11.85
N TRP A 112 3.11 -17.98 10.57
CA TRP A 112 3.68 -17.08 9.56
C TRP A 112 2.81 -15.84 9.38
N LYS A 113 3.43 -14.75 8.92
CA LYS A 113 2.71 -13.55 8.53
C LYS A 113 2.09 -13.77 7.15
N LEU A 114 0.89 -13.23 6.93
CA LEU A 114 0.21 -13.27 5.63
C LEU A 114 0.40 -11.93 4.92
N MET A 115 0.89 -11.96 3.68
CA MET A 115 0.95 -10.77 2.82
C MET A 115 -0.19 -10.83 1.81
N THR A 116 -1.14 -9.91 1.90
CA THR A 116 -2.26 -9.80 0.97
C THR A 116 -2.68 -8.36 0.74
N ASN A 117 -3.11 -8.05 -0.49
CA ASN A 117 -3.77 -6.79 -0.85
C ASN A 117 -5.30 -6.93 -0.93
N ASP A 118 -5.83 -8.16 -0.79
CA ASP A 118 -7.27 -8.38 -0.74
C ASP A 118 -7.86 -7.84 0.56
N PHE A 119 -8.88 -6.99 0.43
CA PHE A 119 -9.52 -6.33 1.58
C PHE A 119 -10.25 -7.35 2.48
N ASN A 120 -10.96 -8.30 1.87
CA ASN A 120 -11.76 -9.27 2.62
C ASN A 120 -10.86 -10.27 3.35
N LEU A 121 -9.88 -10.83 2.65
CA LEU A 121 -8.90 -11.73 3.24
C LEU A 121 -8.14 -11.06 4.38
N ASN A 122 -7.68 -9.82 4.19
CA ASN A 122 -7.02 -9.02 5.23
C ASN A 122 -7.89 -8.91 6.49
N LYS A 123 -9.16 -8.54 6.32
CA LYS A 123 -10.08 -8.36 7.44
C LYS A 123 -10.35 -9.65 8.20
N VAL A 124 -10.64 -10.74 7.49
CA VAL A 124 -10.94 -12.04 8.10
C VAL A 124 -9.70 -12.62 8.79
N ALA A 125 -8.53 -12.55 8.16
CA ALA A 125 -7.28 -13.04 8.72
C ALA A 125 -6.93 -12.35 10.05
N ARG A 126 -7.10 -11.02 10.12
CA ARG A 126 -6.86 -10.27 11.37
C ARG A 126 -7.81 -10.65 12.50
N VAL A 127 -9.09 -10.91 12.18
CA VAL A 127 -10.06 -11.39 13.18
C VAL A 127 -9.65 -12.75 13.74
N GLN A 128 -8.99 -13.59 12.94
CA GLN A 128 -8.45 -14.88 13.37
C GLN A 128 -7.08 -14.78 14.06
N GLY A 129 -6.56 -13.59 14.29
CA GLY A 129 -5.29 -13.36 14.98
C GLY A 129 -4.05 -13.53 14.09
N ILE A 130 -4.21 -13.61 12.77
CA ILE A 130 -3.10 -13.67 11.82
C ILE A 130 -2.50 -12.26 11.65
N GLU A 131 -1.18 -12.14 11.75
CA GLU A 131 -0.48 -10.91 11.43
C GLU A 131 -0.46 -10.71 9.92
N VAL A 132 -1.13 -9.65 9.44
CA VAL A 132 -1.26 -9.35 8.01
C VAL A 132 -0.39 -8.16 7.63
N LEU A 133 0.37 -8.33 6.55
CA LEU A 133 1.14 -7.29 5.88
C LEU A 133 0.42 -6.89 4.58
N ASN A 134 -0.05 -5.65 4.51
CA ASN A 134 -0.80 -5.13 3.35
C ASN A 134 -0.03 -3.99 2.69
N LEU A 135 0.31 -4.15 1.39
CA LEU A 135 1.12 -3.16 0.67
C LEU A 135 0.36 -1.85 0.42
N ASN A 136 -0.96 -1.89 0.37
CA ASN A 136 -1.76 -0.67 0.24
C ASN A 136 -1.75 0.14 1.54
N GLU A 137 -1.84 -0.54 2.69
CA GLU A 137 -1.70 0.12 4.00
C GLU A 137 -0.31 0.73 4.16
N LEU A 138 0.74 -0.03 3.80
CA LEU A 138 2.12 0.48 3.82
C LEU A 138 2.26 1.72 2.92
N ALA A 139 1.76 1.68 1.69
CA ALA A 139 1.80 2.81 0.77
C ALA A 139 1.09 4.04 1.34
N ASN A 140 -0.06 3.85 2.02
CA ASN A 140 -0.77 4.95 2.66
C ASN A 140 0.01 5.59 3.81
N VAL A 141 0.70 4.79 4.62
CA VAL A 141 1.56 5.28 5.72
C VAL A 141 2.78 6.03 5.19
N LEU A 142 3.32 5.61 4.05
CA LEU A 142 4.50 6.23 3.42
C LEU A 142 4.17 7.49 2.62
N LYS A 143 2.90 7.82 2.39
CA LYS A 143 2.54 9.11 1.78
C LYS A 143 3.08 10.25 2.65
N PRO A 144 3.79 11.22 2.08
CA PRO A 144 4.26 12.36 2.83
C PRO A 144 3.11 13.03 3.58
N ALA A 145 3.29 13.27 4.86
CA ALA A 145 2.35 14.07 5.61
C ALA A 145 2.48 15.51 5.12
N LEU A 146 1.39 16.09 4.61
CA LEU A 146 1.37 17.51 4.29
C LEU A 146 1.63 18.32 5.57
N ILE A 147 2.44 19.36 5.43
CA ILE A 147 2.74 20.30 6.51
C ILE A 147 2.33 21.72 6.10
N ALA A 148 2.10 22.57 7.10
CA ALA A 148 1.85 23.98 6.83
C ALA A 148 3.06 24.63 6.11
N GLY A 149 2.77 25.42 5.10
CA GLY A 149 3.78 26.05 4.23
C GLY A 149 4.07 25.27 2.93
N GLU A 150 3.60 24.05 2.79
CA GLU A 150 3.74 23.29 1.54
C GLU A 150 2.79 23.80 0.45
N TRP A 151 3.28 23.76 -0.79
CA TRP A 151 2.49 24.00 -2.00
C TRP A 151 1.98 22.69 -2.57
N ILE A 152 0.69 22.63 -2.85
CA ILE A 152 0.06 21.47 -3.47
C ILE A 152 -0.85 21.90 -4.60
N ARG A 153 -1.00 21.05 -5.61
CA ARG A 153 -1.94 21.27 -6.70
C ARG A 153 -3.21 20.48 -6.43
N VAL A 154 -4.37 21.16 -6.42
CA VAL A 154 -5.65 20.56 -6.13
C VAL A 154 -6.71 21.04 -7.13
N GLN A 155 -7.71 20.19 -7.37
CA GLN A 155 -8.90 20.58 -8.10
C GLN A 155 -9.96 21.05 -7.11
N VAL A 156 -10.39 22.32 -7.23
CA VAL A 156 -11.50 22.84 -6.44
C VAL A 156 -12.81 22.27 -6.99
N MET A 157 -13.49 21.45 -6.21
CA MET A 157 -14.65 20.67 -6.66
C MET A 157 -15.97 21.40 -6.47
N LYS A 158 -16.08 22.22 -5.41
CA LYS A 158 -17.32 22.93 -5.04
C LYS A 158 -17.03 24.12 -4.15
N GLU A 159 -18.05 24.97 -3.94
CA GLU A 159 -18.00 26.05 -2.97
C GLU A 159 -17.93 25.53 -1.53
N GLY A 160 -17.22 26.23 -0.64
CA GLY A 160 -17.16 25.98 0.79
C GLY A 160 -18.37 26.51 1.55
N LYS A 161 -18.36 26.34 2.87
CA LYS A 161 -19.43 26.81 3.76
C LYS A 161 -19.39 28.33 3.97
N GLU A 162 -18.22 28.92 3.97
CA GLU A 162 -18.03 30.35 4.17
C GLU A 162 -17.90 31.07 2.82
N VAL A 163 -18.11 32.37 2.87
CA VAL A 163 -18.02 33.25 1.68
C VAL A 163 -16.57 33.17 1.14
N HIS A 164 -16.43 33.03 -0.16
CA HIS A 164 -15.17 32.90 -0.91
C HIS A 164 -14.43 31.56 -0.80
N GLN A 165 -14.83 30.62 0.07
CA GLN A 165 -14.18 29.32 0.18
C GLN A 165 -14.50 28.38 -0.98
N GLY A 166 -13.50 27.59 -1.37
CA GLY A 166 -13.64 26.38 -2.18
C GLY A 166 -13.34 25.14 -1.38
N VAL A 167 -13.75 23.98 -1.89
CA VAL A 167 -13.45 22.67 -1.30
C VAL A 167 -12.80 21.78 -2.36
N ALA A 168 -11.71 21.18 -1.99
CA ALA A 168 -11.02 20.16 -2.75
C ALA A 168 -10.84 18.89 -1.91
N TYR A 169 -10.41 17.80 -2.53
CA TYR A 169 -10.12 16.54 -1.85
C TYR A 169 -8.81 15.98 -2.34
N LEU A 170 -8.05 15.38 -1.43
CA LEU A 170 -6.93 14.51 -1.78
C LEU A 170 -7.44 13.14 -2.26
N ASP A 171 -6.58 12.34 -2.89
CA ASP A 171 -6.91 11.01 -3.38
C ASP A 171 -7.39 10.05 -2.28
N ASP A 172 -6.98 10.28 -1.03
CA ASP A 172 -7.41 9.52 0.15
C ASP A 172 -8.73 10.00 0.74
N GLY A 173 -9.39 10.98 0.11
CA GLY A 173 -10.64 11.58 0.58
C GLY A 173 -10.48 12.68 1.63
N THR A 174 -9.25 13.03 2.02
CA THR A 174 -9.01 14.15 2.95
C THR A 174 -9.52 15.46 2.36
N MET A 175 -10.37 16.16 3.11
CA MET A 175 -10.96 17.43 2.66
C MET A 175 -9.97 18.57 2.82
N ILE A 176 -9.88 19.40 1.79
CA ILE A 176 -9.11 20.64 1.77
C ILE A 176 -10.09 21.82 1.65
N VAL A 177 -10.07 22.71 2.62
CA VAL A 177 -10.77 23.99 2.55
C VAL A 177 -9.82 25.03 1.97
N VAL A 178 -10.16 25.57 0.81
CA VAL A 178 -9.34 26.53 0.08
C VAL A 178 -9.89 27.92 0.31
N GLU A 179 -9.17 28.74 1.07
CA GLU A 179 -9.49 30.17 1.22
C GLU A 179 -9.39 30.86 -0.12
N ASP A 180 -10.33 31.73 -0.44
CA ASP A 180 -10.48 32.40 -1.73
C ASP A 180 -10.58 31.45 -2.94
N GLY A 181 -10.92 30.19 -2.69
CA GLY A 181 -11.02 29.12 -3.71
C GLY A 181 -12.30 29.15 -4.56
N LYS A 182 -13.34 29.91 -4.15
CA LYS A 182 -14.63 29.94 -4.85
C LYS A 182 -14.52 30.30 -6.34
N PRO A 183 -13.71 31.30 -6.78
CA PRO A 183 -13.56 31.62 -8.20
C PRO A 183 -12.96 30.50 -9.04
N TYR A 184 -12.31 29.52 -8.40
CA TYR A 184 -11.58 28.44 -9.05
C TYR A 184 -12.35 27.11 -9.07
N VAL A 185 -13.63 27.10 -8.72
CA VAL A 185 -14.44 25.86 -8.76
C VAL A 185 -14.41 25.27 -10.17
N GLY A 186 -14.10 23.98 -10.25
CA GLY A 186 -13.88 23.24 -11.50
C GLY A 186 -12.45 23.32 -12.06
N GLN A 187 -11.57 24.10 -11.47
CA GLN A 187 -10.19 24.31 -11.96
C GLN A 187 -9.16 23.65 -11.06
N ASN A 188 -7.99 23.35 -11.64
CA ASN A 188 -6.80 22.96 -10.92
C ASN A 188 -5.99 24.20 -10.55
N VAL A 189 -5.71 24.36 -9.27
CA VAL A 189 -4.95 25.50 -8.74
C VAL A 189 -3.86 25.04 -7.80
N GLU A 190 -2.80 25.82 -7.70
CA GLU A 190 -1.78 25.65 -6.67
C GLU A 190 -2.22 26.41 -5.41
N VAL A 191 -2.15 25.72 -4.29
CA VAL A 191 -2.55 26.26 -3.00
C VAL A 191 -1.48 25.98 -1.97
N MET A 192 -1.27 26.92 -1.06
CA MET A 192 -0.35 26.75 0.06
C MET A 192 -1.14 26.24 1.28
N VAL A 193 -0.70 25.15 1.86
CA VAL A 193 -1.26 24.62 3.11
C VAL A 193 -0.98 25.62 4.24
N THR A 194 -2.04 26.09 4.90
CA THR A 194 -1.95 27.05 6.01
C THR A 194 -2.04 26.36 7.37
N SER A 195 -2.90 25.37 7.50
CA SER A 195 -3.03 24.58 8.72
C SER A 195 -3.65 23.21 8.46
N ILE A 196 -3.44 22.30 9.40
CA ILE A 196 -3.99 20.94 9.35
C ILE A 196 -4.66 20.68 10.70
N LEU A 197 -5.94 20.32 10.67
CA LEU A 197 -6.70 19.98 11.86
C LEU A 197 -7.10 18.50 11.83
N GLN A 198 -6.93 17.86 12.99
CA GLN A 198 -7.49 16.52 13.22
C GLN A 198 -8.82 16.70 13.94
N THR A 199 -9.90 16.23 13.35
CA THR A 199 -11.24 16.26 13.90
C THR A 199 -11.75 14.84 14.16
N SER A 200 -12.83 14.71 14.91
CA SER A 200 -13.52 13.43 15.11
C SER A 200 -14.06 12.82 13.79
N ALA A 201 -14.30 13.66 12.78
CA ALA A 201 -14.77 13.24 11.44
C ALA A 201 -13.60 12.93 10.48
N GLY A 202 -12.34 13.08 10.91
CA GLY A 202 -11.16 12.87 10.10
C GLY A 202 -10.24 14.09 10.02
N ARG A 203 -9.25 14.00 9.15
CA ARG A 203 -8.25 15.04 8.91
C ARG A 203 -8.82 16.09 7.95
N MET A 204 -8.62 17.38 8.27
CA MET A 204 -9.03 18.50 7.46
C MET A 204 -7.84 19.44 7.24
N ILE A 205 -7.64 19.86 6.01
CA ILE A 205 -6.55 20.74 5.61
C ILE A 205 -7.13 22.09 5.22
N PHE A 206 -6.50 23.16 5.70
CA PHE A 206 -6.76 24.52 5.24
C PHE A 206 -5.63 24.97 4.34
N ALA A 207 -5.97 25.58 3.23
CA ALA A 207 -5.03 26.08 2.26
C ALA A 207 -5.56 27.41 1.67
N ARG A 208 -4.68 28.19 1.08
CA ARG A 208 -5.05 29.40 0.36
C ARG A 208 -4.50 29.37 -1.05
N VAL A 209 -5.23 29.96 -1.99
CA VAL A 209 -4.73 30.19 -3.34
C VAL A 209 -3.61 31.21 -3.29
N ASP A 210 -2.51 30.98 -4.04
CA ASP A 210 -1.53 32.04 -4.24
C ASP A 210 -2.22 33.19 -4.97
N GLY A 211 -2.29 34.33 -4.29
CA GLY A 211 -2.70 35.59 -4.89
C GLY A 211 -1.63 36.10 -5.88
N GLY A 212 -1.13 35.19 -6.73
CA GLY A 212 -0.14 35.55 -7.74
C GLY A 212 -0.59 36.79 -8.48
N GLN A 213 0.14 37.84 -8.27
CA GLN A 213 0.10 39.03 -9.13
C GLN A 213 0.09 38.55 -10.57
N ASN A 214 -1.03 38.75 -11.26
CA ASN A 214 -1.04 38.73 -12.71
C ASN A 214 0.11 39.60 -13.18
N GLY A 215 1.21 38.97 -13.56
CA GLY A 215 2.26 39.61 -14.27
C GLY A 215 1.69 40.20 -15.55
N GLN A 216 1.28 41.44 -15.49
CA GLN A 216 1.20 42.27 -16.68
C GLN A 216 2.65 42.38 -17.21
N GLY A 217 2.98 41.50 -18.15
CA GLY A 217 4.12 41.67 -19.04
C GLY A 217 3.63 42.36 -20.30
N ASN A 218 4.03 43.57 -20.47
CA ASN A 218 4.05 44.30 -21.75
C ASN A 218 4.68 43.46 -22.87
#